data_db9be077900b2450a2fba75793e8149f
#
_entry.id   db9be077900b2450a2fba75793e8149f
#
_cell.length_a   1.000
_cell.length_b   1.000
_cell.length_c   1.000
_cell.angle_alpha   90.00
_cell.angle_beta   90.00
_cell.angle_gamma   90.00
#
_symmetry.space_group_name_H-M   'P 1'
#
loop_
_entity.id
_entity.type
_entity.pdbx_description
1 polymer ?
#
loop_
_entity_poly.entity_id
_entity_poly.type
_entity_poly.pdbx_seq_one_letter_code
_entity_poly.pdbx_strand_id
1 'polypeptide(L)'
;MLRKKMRAIGIAVTTACTLLAASAAEPVLPGTEVLLQGKNGITITMNDVLADLSQRVDPQHHAQVLANEPVLRQIISNLYVFRTFGQRAAQQGMGADPVIQARLQILQDRVLGTTWLADLDQRSQVEPQAAMAQALSIYKANPERWVEQPEQVRARHILLTGKDDATRQKAADLLAQLKNGADFAELAKAESVDPGSAPRGGDLGQFGRGKMVPEFEKAVFALEKPGDFADVVESQFGLHIIQLQERIPEKILSFGEVSDMLVAEVQAKKAQEGRLQEADKIRAASEFNEKALQTLLKANAELAPAAAKP
;
A
#
# COMPACT_ATOMS: atom_id res chain seq x y z
N MET A 1 -31.62 43.88 -50.85
CA MET A 1 -32.11 42.74 -50.06
C MET A 1 -30.98 41.74 -49.92
N LEU A 2 -30.13 41.85 -48.88
CA LEU A 2 -29.01 40.97 -48.63
C LEU A 2 -29.17 40.31 -47.25
N ARG A 3 -29.41 38.99 -47.21
CA ARG A 3 -29.43 38.20 -46.00
C ARG A 3 -27.98 37.88 -45.60
N LYS A 4 -27.47 38.47 -44.50
CA LYS A 4 -26.21 38.07 -43.85
C LYS A 4 -26.41 36.78 -43.08
N LYS A 5 -25.65 35.73 -43.46
CA LYS A 5 -25.52 34.49 -42.70
C LYS A 5 -24.48 34.73 -41.57
N MET A 6 -24.94 34.68 -40.32
CA MET A 6 -24.05 34.57 -39.17
C MET A 6 -23.61 33.10 -39.01
N ARG A 7 -22.31 32.85 -39.14
CA ARG A 7 -21.67 31.59 -38.77
C ARG A 7 -21.36 31.66 -37.28
N ALA A 8 -21.94 30.75 -36.52
CA ALA A 8 -21.53 30.49 -35.14
C ALA A 8 -20.22 29.68 -35.17
N ILE A 9 -19.16 30.22 -34.57
CA ILE A 9 -17.91 29.54 -34.33
C ILE A 9 -18.04 28.86 -32.98
N GLY A 10 -18.24 27.55 -32.98
CA GLY A 10 -18.18 26.74 -31.78
C GLY A 10 -16.69 26.50 -31.42
N ILE A 11 -16.26 27.06 -30.29
CA ILE A 11 -14.98 26.77 -29.71
C ILE A 11 -15.15 25.45 -28.95
N ALA A 12 -14.63 24.34 -29.50
CA ALA A 12 -14.47 23.11 -28.79
C ALA A 12 -13.21 23.22 -27.91
N VAL A 13 -13.41 23.36 -26.63
CA VAL A 13 -12.33 23.21 -25.64
C VAL A 13 -12.08 21.72 -25.45
N THR A 14 -11.14 21.18 -26.21
CA THR A 14 -10.58 19.87 -25.94
C THR A 14 -9.53 20.00 -24.84
N THR A 15 -9.93 19.70 -23.62
CA THR A 15 -8.98 19.51 -22.52
C THR A 15 -8.26 18.20 -22.76
N ALA A 16 -7.11 18.27 -23.41
CA ALA A 16 -6.19 17.15 -23.51
C ALA A 16 -5.53 16.97 -22.12
N CYS A 17 -6.02 16.01 -21.38
CA CYS A 17 -5.34 15.49 -20.19
C CYS A 17 -4.16 14.69 -20.69
N THR A 18 -2.99 15.34 -20.86
CA THR A 18 -1.73 14.67 -21.12
C THR A 18 -1.30 14.00 -19.83
N LEU A 19 -1.60 12.70 -19.71
CA LEU A 19 -0.87 11.79 -18.83
C LEU A 19 0.60 11.84 -19.28
N LEU A 20 1.43 12.57 -18.52
CA LEU A 20 2.87 12.41 -18.56
C LEU A 20 3.19 11.04 -17.94
N ALA A 21 3.04 9.96 -18.73
CA ALA A 21 3.85 8.79 -18.51
C ALA A 21 5.29 9.28 -18.66
N ALA A 22 6.07 9.25 -17.57
CA ALA A 22 7.50 9.44 -17.64
C ALA A 22 8.05 8.25 -18.47
N SER A 23 8.07 8.43 -19.78
CA SER A 23 8.83 7.57 -20.70
C SER A 23 10.27 7.68 -20.22
N ALA A 24 10.81 6.59 -19.67
CA ALA A 24 12.24 6.46 -19.48
C ALA A 24 12.87 6.77 -20.83
N ALA A 25 13.60 7.88 -20.94
CA ALA A 25 14.25 8.26 -22.17
C ALA A 25 15.13 7.10 -22.60
N GLU A 26 14.89 6.53 -23.80
CA GLU A 26 15.75 5.52 -24.36
C GLU A 26 17.19 6.06 -24.44
N PRO A 27 18.20 5.21 -24.18
CA PRO A 27 19.58 5.66 -24.26
C PRO A 27 19.87 6.17 -25.67
N VAL A 28 20.51 7.34 -25.76
CA VAL A 28 20.80 8.05 -27.02
C VAL A 28 21.71 7.25 -27.94
N LEU A 29 22.42 6.25 -27.42
CA LEU A 29 23.33 5.38 -28.19
C LEU A 29 22.71 3.99 -28.43
N PRO A 30 22.96 3.39 -29.63
CA PRO A 30 22.62 1.99 -29.87
C PRO A 30 23.24 1.10 -28.80
N GLY A 31 22.48 0.09 -28.33
CA GLY A 31 22.97 -0.83 -27.31
C GLY A 31 24.25 -1.58 -27.66
N THR A 32 24.56 -1.70 -28.96
CA THR A 32 25.77 -2.33 -29.52
C THR A 32 26.97 -1.38 -29.58
N GLU A 33 26.80 -0.09 -29.29
CA GLU A 33 27.91 0.88 -29.32
C GLU A 33 29.02 0.47 -28.35
N VAL A 34 30.25 0.43 -28.85
CA VAL A 34 31.43 0.05 -28.03
C VAL A 34 31.90 1.24 -27.25
N LEU A 35 31.83 1.16 -25.94
CA LEU A 35 32.24 2.21 -24.99
C LEU A 35 33.68 2.04 -24.54
N LEU A 36 34.23 0.82 -24.56
CA LEU A 36 35.62 0.54 -24.26
C LEU A 36 36.12 -0.66 -25.11
N GLN A 37 37.30 -0.51 -25.69
CA GLN A 37 38.01 -1.59 -26.39
C GLN A 37 39.39 -1.80 -25.74
N GLY A 38 39.59 -2.99 -25.22
CA GLY A 38 40.87 -3.39 -24.64
C GLY A 38 41.87 -3.90 -25.70
N LYS A 39 43.16 -3.81 -25.41
CA LYS A 39 44.24 -4.34 -26.27
C LYS A 39 44.18 -5.87 -26.45
N ASN A 40 43.46 -6.56 -25.56
CA ASN A 40 43.21 -8.02 -25.62
C ASN A 40 41.98 -8.39 -26.47
N GLY A 41 41.41 -7.44 -27.20
CA GLY A 41 40.22 -7.65 -28.06
C GLY A 41 38.89 -7.65 -27.27
N ILE A 42 38.89 -7.52 -25.96
CA ILE A 42 37.66 -7.42 -25.18
C ILE A 42 37.03 -6.03 -25.34
N THR A 43 35.73 -6.02 -25.60
CA THR A 43 34.91 -4.80 -25.69
C THR A 43 33.88 -4.76 -24.60
N ILE A 44 33.53 -3.54 -24.17
CA ILE A 44 32.36 -3.25 -23.33
C ILE A 44 31.44 -2.34 -24.13
N THR A 45 30.19 -2.75 -24.23
CA THR A 45 29.14 -2.05 -25.00
C THR A 45 28.16 -1.34 -24.07
N MET A 46 27.28 -0.53 -24.64
CA MET A 46 26.18 0.09 -23.90
C MET A 46 25.21 -0.97 -23.31
N ASN A 47 24.96 -2.06 -24.02
CA ASN A 47 24.16 -3.17 -23.47
C ASN A 47 24.78 -3.79 -22.22
N ASP A 48 26.11 -3.89 -22.15
CA ASP A 48 26.78 -4.41 -20.96
C ASP A 48 26.55 -3.49 -19.75
N VAL A 49 26.61 -2.18 -19.97
CA VAL A 49 26.35 -1.19 -18.91
C VAL A 49 24.89 -1.23 -18.47
N LEU A 50 23.94 -1.27 -19.40
CA LEU A 50 22.51 -1.36 -19.07
C LEU A 50 22.17 -2.65 -18.34
N ALA A 51 22.76 -3.78 -18.74
CA ALA A 51 22.59 -5.08 -18.07
C ALA A 51 23.13 -5.04 -16.63
N ASP A 52 24.26 -4.40 -16.40
CA ASP A 52 24.84 -4.22 -15.07
C ASP A 52 23.98 -3.29 -14.20
N LEU A 53 23.52 -2.16 -14.74
CA LEU A 53 22.63 -1.24 -14.04
C LEU A 53 21.32 -1.90 -13.65
N SER A 54 20.71 -2.68 -14.54
CA SER A 54 19.43 -3.34 -14.29
C SER A 54 19.44 -4.32 -13.10
N GLN A 55 20.62 -4.76 -12.68
CA GLN A 55 20.78 -5.66 -11.54
C GLN A 55 21.04 -4.93 -10.20
N ARG A 56 21.49 -3.67 -10.24
CA ARG A 56 22.04 -2.97 -9.05
C ARG A 56 21.39 -1.63 -8.77
N VAL A 57 20.71 -1.06 -9.74
CA VAL A 57 20.17 0.31 -9.66
C VAL A 57 18.70 0.28 -10.06
N ASP A 58 17.87 0.99 -9.30
CA ASP A 58 16.46 1.17 -9.65
C ASP A 58 16.34 1.89 -11.00
N PRO A 59 15.45 1.44 -11.92
CA PRO A 59 15.28 2.04 -13.25
C PRO A 59 15.10 3.57 -13.25
N GLN A 60 14.41 4.12 -12.26
CA GLN A 60 14.21 5.57 -12.12
C GLN A 60 15.52 6.36 -11.96
N HIS A 61 16.60 5.72 -11.51
CA HIS A 61 17.91 6.35 -11.30
C HIS A 61 18.91 6.06 -12.44
N HIS A 62 18.56 5.23 -13.43
CA HIS A 62 19.46 4.88 -14.55
C HIS A 62 19.94 6.13 -15.28
N ALA A 63 19.04 7.05 -15.63
CA ALA A 63 19.40 8.28 -16.33
C ALA A 63 20.40 9.13 -15.56
N GLN A 64 20.26 9.22 -14.23
CA GLN A 64 21.18 9.96 -13.36
C GLN A 64 22.58 9.33 -13.34
N VAL A 65 22.66 8.00 -13.29
CA VAL A 65 23.93 7.27 -13.32
C VAL A 65 24.61 7.44 -14.68
N LEU A 66 23.86 7.31 -15.77
CA LEU A 66 24.36 7.43 -17.14
C LEU A 66 24.83 8.84 -17.46
N ALA A 67 24.28 9.87 -16.84
CA ALA A 67 24.71 11.25 -16.98
C ALA A 67 25.95 11.60 -16.14
N ASN A 68 26.40 10.72 -15.24
CA ASN A 68 27.56 10.96 -14.37
C ASN A 68 28.81 10.31 -14.96
N GLU A 69 29.61 11.07 -15.71
CA GLU A 69 30.78 10.55 -16.41
C GLU A 69 31.79 9.81 -15.51
N PRO A 70 32.21 10.29 -14.34
CA PRO A 70 33.10 9.54 -13.45
C PRO A 70 32.55 8.17 -13.03
N VAL A 71 31.27 8.10 -12.67
CA VAL A 71 30.60 6.86 -12.28
C VAL A 71 30.49 5.91 -13.46
N LEU A 72 30.08 6.41 -14.62
CA LEU A 72 29.98 5.62 -15.84
C LEU A 72 31.33 5.02 -16.25
N ARG A 73 32.41 5.80 -16.23
CA ARG A 73 33.75 5.31 -16.50
C ARG A 73 34.19 4.22 -15.52
N GLN A 74 33.82 4.35 -14.25
CA GLN A 74 34.14 3.34 -13.25
C GLN A 74 33.36 2.03 -13.52
N ILE A 75 32.09 2.09 -13.87
CA ILE A 75 31.28 0.93 -14.24
C ILE A 75 31.90 0.21 -15.44
N ILE A 76 32.19 0.94 -16.51
CA ILE A 76 32.79 0.41 -17.74
C ILE A 76 34.14 -0.27 -17.43
N SER A 77 34.99 0.38 -16.62
CA SER A 77 36.28 -0.16 -16.21
C SER A 77 36.12 -1.47 -15.41
N ASN A 78 35.21 -1.51 -14.46
CA ASN A 78 34.95 -2.69 -13.66
C ASN A 78 34.43 -3.86 -14.52
N LEU A 79 33.52 -3.60 -15.44
CA LEU A 79 33.01 -4.61 -16.38
C LEU A 79 34.15 -5.18 -17.25
N TYR A 80 35.02 -4.32 -17.73
CA TYR A 80 36.20 -4.76 -18.51
C TYR A 80 37.15 -5.65 -17.70
N VAL A 81 37.43 -5.27 -16.45
CA VAL A 81 38.30 -6.05 -15.55
C VAL A 81 37.69 -7.44 -15.29
N PHE A 82 36.41 -7.50 -14.91
CA PHE A 82 35.73 -8.78 -14.65
C PHE A 82 35.62 -9.64 -15.90
N ARG A 83 35.33 -9.07 -17.07
CA ARG A 83 35.28 -9.80 -18.34
C ARG A 83 36.67 -10.37 -18.69
N THR A 84 37.74 -9.59 -18.42
CA THR A 84 39.11 -10.07 -18.60
C THR A 84 39.44 -11.23 -17.66
N PHE A 85 39.05 -11.16 -16.41
CA PHE A 85 39.22 -12.30 -15.47
C PHE A 85 38.43 -13.53 -15.93
N GLY A 86 37.20 -13.36 -16.36
CA GLY A 86 36.38 -14.45 -16.90
C GLY A 86 37.04 -15.13 -18.11
N GLN A 87 37.60 -14.33 -19.04
CA GLN A 87 38.33 -14.86 -20.18
C GLN A 87 39.57 -15.67 -19.77
N ARG A 88 40.36 -15.15 -18.84
CA ARG A 88 41.54 -15.88 -18.29
C ARG A 88 41.14 -17.17 -17.61
N ALA A 89 40.11 -17.16 -16.78
CA ALA A 89 39.58 -18.35 -16.11
C ALA A 89 39.14 -19.42 -17.13
N ALA A 90 38.44 -18.99 -18.21
CA ALA A 90 38.05 -19.89 -19.29
C ALA A 90 39.29 -20.51 -20.03
N GLN A 91 40.31 -19.67 -20.29
CA GLN A 91 41.57 -20.14 -20.91
C GLN A 91 42.33 -21.17 -20.02
N GLN A 92 42.18 -21.06 -18.68
CA GLN A 92 42.73 -22.00 -17.73
C GLN A 92 41.85 -23.25 -17.49
N GLY A 93 40.77 -23.39 -18.27
CA GLY A 93 39.84 -24.51 -18.13
C GLY A 93 38.92 -24.51 -16.93
N MET A 94 38.89 -23.43 -16.14
CA MET A 94 38.02 -23.36 -14.95
C MET A 94 36.52 -23.43 -15.31
N GLY A 95 36.16 -23.02 -16.50
CA GLY A 95 34.78 -23.14 -17.01
C GLY A 95 34.33 -24.58 -17.28
N ALA A 96 35.22 -25.55 -17.33
CA ALA A 96 34.89 -26.97 -17.56
C ALA A 96 34.46 -27.70 -16.25
N ASP A 97 34.63 -27.07 -15.09
CA ASP A 97 34.17 -27.64 -13.81
C ASP A 97 32.63 -27.82 -13.83
N PRO A 98 32.12 -29.04 -13.51
CA PRO A 98 30.67 -29.31 -13.57
C PRO A 98 29.85 -28.39 -12.66
N VAL A 99 30.39 -27.97 -11.48
CA VAL A 99 29.70 -27.05 -10.58
C VAL A 99 29.64 -25.64 -11.17
N ILE A 100 30.71 -25.19 -11.83
CA ILE A 100 30.75 -23.90 -12.52
C ILE A 100 29.75 -23.90 -13.69
N GLN A 101 29.70 -24.97 -14.49
CA GLN A 101 28.72 -25.12 -15.56
C GLN A 101 27.29 -25.09 -15.05
N ALA A 102 26.97 -25.81 -13.96
CA ALA A 102 25.65 -25.79 -13.35
C ALA A 102 25.28 -24.39 -12.86
N ARG A 103 26.22 -23.65 -12.25
CA ARG A 103 25.98 -22.25 -11.81
C ARG A 103 25.70 -21.31 -12.99
N LEU A 104 26.43 -21.42 -14.08
CA LEU A 104 26.21 -20.63 -15.28
C LEU A 104 24.83 -20.90 -15.87
N GLN A 105 24.45 -22.20 -15.96
CA GLN A 105 23.10 -22.59 -16.42
C GLN A 105 22.01 -22.00 -15.53
N ILE A 106 22.10 -22.10 -14.21
CA ILE A 106 21.14 -21.54 -13.28
C ILE A 106 21.01 -20.02 -13.44
N LEU A 107 22.12 -19.30 -13.65
CA LEU A 107 22.12 -17.87 -13.88
C LEU A 107 21.42 -17.51 -15.21
N GLN A 108 21.71 -18.24 -16.27
CA GLN A 108 21.06 -18.08 -17.56
C GLN A 108 19.55 -18.35 -17.47
N ASP A 109 19.16 -19.47 -16.86
CA ASP A 109 17.73 -19.83 -16.67
C ASP A 109 17.00 -18.78 -15.87
N ARG A 110 17.63 -18.20 -14.84
CA ARG A 110 17.05 -17.12 -14.05
C ARG A 110 16.81 -15.87 -14.87
N VAL A 111 17.79 -15.44 -15.67
CA VAL A 111 17.65 -14.25 -16.53
C VAL A 111 16.54 -14.46 -17.57
N LEU A 112 16.57 -15.58 -18.29
CA LEU A 112 15.57 -15.90 -19.31
C LEU A 112 14.18 -16.11 -18.69
N GLY A 113 14.09 -16.81 -17.57
CA GLY A 113 12.84 -17.08 -16.86
C GLY A 113 12.18 -15.80 -16.34
N THR A 114 12.95 -14.88 -15.75
CA THR A 114 12.40 -13.58 -15.33
C THR A 114 11.94 -12.72 -16.50
N THR A 115 12.67 -12.74 -17.62
CA THR A 115 12.27 -12.03 -18.83
C THR A 115 10.98 -12.61 -19.41
N TRP A 116 10.87 -13.94 -19.45
CA TRP A 116 9.65 -14.61 -19.91
C TRP A 116 8.45 -14.34 -19.00
N LEU A 117 8.66 -14.31 -17.68
CA LEU A 117 7.60 -13.96 -16.72
C LEU A 117 7.13 -12.51 -16.89
N ALA A 118 8.04 -11.57 -17.17
CA ALA A 118 7.66 -10.18 -17.44
C ALA A 118 6.79 -10.06 -18.70
N ASP A 119 7.11 -10.81 -19.77
CA ASP A 119 6.31 -10.88 -20.98
C ASP A 119 4.95 -11.57 -20.74
N LEU A 120 4.92 -12.63 -19.91
CA LEU A 120 3.67 -13.27 -19.48
C LEU A 120 2.76 -12.27 -18.72
N ASP A 121 3.33 -11.47 -17.82
CA ASP A 121 2.59 -10.44 -17.09
C ASP A 121 1.95 -9.42 -18.04
N GLN A 122 2.72 -8.93 -19.03
CA GLN A 122 2.19 -8.00 -20.04
C GLN A 122 1.04 -8.61 -20.84
N ARG A 123 1.19 -9.86 -21.27
CA ARG A 123 0.14 -10.57 -22.01
C ARG A 123 -1.09 -10.91 -21.15
N SER A 124 -0.92 -10.97 -19.85
CA SER A 124 -1.99 -11.27 -18.88
C SER A 124 -2.73 -10.02 -18.41
N GLN A 125 -2.34 -8.83 -18.85
CA GLN A 125 -3.00 -7.60 -18.45
C GLN A 125 -4.49 -7.60 -18.80
N VAL A 126 -5.29 -7.11 -17.87
CA VAL A 126 -6.72 -6.88 -18.09
C VAL A 126 -6.88 -5.59 -18.90
N GLU A 127 -7.74 -5.61 -19.89
CA GLU A 127 -8.06 -4.41 -20.67
C GLU A 127 -8.47 -3.24 -19.74
N PRO A 128 -8.04 -1.99 -20.04
CA PRO A 128 -8.22 -0.85 -19.13
C PRO A 128 -9.66 -0.65 -18.65
N GLN A 129 -10.64 -0.79 -19.55
CA GLN A 129 -12.05 -0.63 -19.18
C GLN A 129 -12.53 -1.75 -18.25
N ALA A 130 -12.10 -2.99 -18.48
CA ALA A 130 -12.44 -4.13 -17.64
C ALA A 130 -11.76 -4.03 -16.27
N ALA A 131 -10.51 -3.59 -16.22
CA ALA A 131 -9.78 -3.34 -14.97
C ALA A 131 -10.46 -2.26 -14.13
N MET A 132 -10.88 -1.16 -14.75
CA MET A 132 -11.62 -0.09 -14.09
C MET A 132 -12.97 -0.56 -13.56
N ALA A 133 -13.70 -1.38 -14.31
CA ALA A 133 -14.97 -1.96 -13.86
C ALA A 133 -14.79 -2.90 -12.65
N GLN A 134 -13.73 -3.71 -12.65
CA GLN A 134 -13.38 -4.57 -11.53
C GLN A 134 -12.96 -3.75 -10.30
N ALA A 135 -12.14 -2.70 -10.49
CA ALA A 135 -11.74 -1.78 -9.45
C ALA A 135 -12.96 -1.12 -8.77
N LEU A 136 -13.94 -0.66 -9.56
CA LEU A 136 -15.18 -0.11 -9.04
C LEU A 136 -16.00 -1.14 -8.26
N SER A 137 -16.00 -2.39 -8.71
CA SER A 137 -16.68 -3.48 -7.99
C SER A 137 -16.01 -3.76 -6.63
N ILE A 138 -14.68 -3.77 -6.58
CA ILE A 138 -13.91 -3.94 -5.33
C ILE A 138 -14.19 -2.78 -4.38
N TYR A 139 -14.20 -1.55 -4.87
CA TYR A 139 -14.53 -0.36 -4.10
C TYR A 139 -15.90 -0.47 -3.43
N LYS A 140 -16.92 -0.82 -4.21
CA LYS A 140 -18.30 -0.94 -3.70
C LYS A 140 -18.49 -2.11 -2.72
N ALA A 141 -17.73 -3.18 -2.89
CA ALA A 141 -17.85 -4.38 -2.06
C ALA A 141 -17.20 -4.24 -0.67
N ASN A 142 -16.33 -3.23 -0.48
CA ASN A 142 -15.54 -3.08 0.74
C ASN A 142 -15.54 -1.64 1.23
N PRO A 143 -16.70 -1.06 1.60
CA PRO A 143 -16.82 0.34 1.97
C PRO A 143 -15.95 0.71 3.19
N GLU A 144 -15.80 -0.21 4.14
CA GLU A 144 -14.98 -0.02 5.34
C GLU A 144 -13.50 0.16 5.06
N ARG A 145 -13.01 -0.35 3.94
CA ARG A 145 -11.61 -0.21 3.50
C ARG A 145 -11.25 1.24 3.14
N TRP A 146 -12.25 2.05 2.85
CA TRP A 146 -12.08 3.41 2.33
C TRP A 146 -12.32 4.48 3.37
N VAL A 147 -12.57 4.10 4.61
CA VAL A 147 -12.72 5.05 5.72
C VAL A 147 -11.36 5.65 6.04
N GLU A 148 -11.15 6.89 5.59
CA GLU A 148 -9.94 7.67 5.91
C GLU A 148 -10.01 8.18 7.34
N GLN A 149 -11.16 8.65 7.75
CA GLN A 149 -11.42 9.13 9.10
C GLN A 149 -12.75 8.55 9.59
N PRO A 150 -12.74 7.74 10.64
CA PRO A 150 -13.99 7.25 11.23
C PRO A 150 -14.76 8.40 11.88
N GLU A 151 -16.08 8.21 12.00
CA GLU A 151 -16.92 9.13 12.72
C GLU A 151 -16.43 9.33 14.16
N GLN A 152 -16.36 10.59 14.60
CA GLN A 152 -16.01 10.97 15.97
C GLN A 152 -16.98 12.00 16.52
N VAL A 153 -17.07 12.06 17.83
CA VAL A 153 -17.82 13.09 18.54
C VAL A 153 -16.93 13.72 19.61
N ARG A 154 -17.18 14.98 19.91
CA ARG A 154 -16.75 15.61 21.15
C ARG A 154 -17.97 15.81 22.04
N ALA A 155 -17.88 15.34 23.27
CA ALA A 155 -18.99 15.41 24.21
C ALA A 155 -18.50 15.78 25.57
N ARG A 156 -19.43 16.25 26.40
CA ARG A 156 -19.26 16.44 27.84
C ARG A 156 -20.35 15.74 28.60
N HIS A 157 -20.04 15.33 29.83
CA HIS A 157 -21.03 14.66 30.68
C HIS A 157 -20.96 15.05 32.13
N ILE A 158 -22.05 14.77 32.83
CA ILE A 158 -22.14 14.75 34.31
C ILE A 158 -22.48 13.33 34.72
N LEU A 159 -21.66 12.71 35.58
CA LEU A 159 -21.89 11.38 36.09
C LEU A 159 -22.39 11.49 37.54
N LEU A 160 -23.49 10.82 37.83
CA LEU A 160 -24.04 10.69 39.20
C LEU A 160 -23.96 9.23 39.64
N THR A 161 -23.45 8.99 40.84
CA THR A 161 -23.41 7.65 41.43
C THR A 161 -24.78 7.24 41.96
N GLY A 162 -25.14 5.99 41.71
CA GLY A 162 -26.44 5.43 42.14
C GLY A 162 -27.45 5.39 41.00
N LYS A 163 -28.55 4.68 41.26
CA LYS A 163 -29.64 4.45 40.30
C LYS A 163 -31.01 4.42 41.01
N ASP A 164 -31.03 4.88 42.28
CA ASP A 164 -32.27 4.99 43.03
C ASP A 164 -33.12 6.17 42.54
N ASP A 165 -34.35 6.22 42.96
CA ASP A 165 -35.31 7.23 42.49
C ASP A 165 -34.88 8.67 42.83
N ALA A 166 -34.19 8.87 43.94
CA ALA A 166 -33.66 10.18 44.32
C ALA A 166 -32.56 10.64 43.36
N THR A 167 -31.66 9.74 42.98
CA THR A 167 -30.60 10.01 41.99
C THR A 167 -31.18 10.24 40.58
N ARG A 168 -32.22 9.48 40.20
CA ARG A 168 -32.94 9.70 38.92
C ARG A 168 -33.62 11.06 38.89
N GLN A 169 -34.28 11.44 39.97
CA GLN A 169 -34.90 12.76 40.07
C GLN A 169 -33.85 13.87 39.98
N LYS A 170 -32.74 13.74 40.69
CA LYS A 170 -31.62 14.69 40.64
C LYS A 170 -31.07 14.82 39.19
N ALA A 171 -30.89 13.70 38.47
CA ALA A 171 -30.43 13.71 37.07
C ALA A 171 -31.40 14.44 36.18
N ALA A 172 -32.71 14.20 36.33
CA ALA A 172 -33.74 14.86 35.54
C ALA A 172 -33.78 16.39 35.84
N ASP A 173 -33.66 16.79 37.10
CA ASP A 173 -33.64 18.22 37.50
C ASP A 173 -32.40 18.94 36.95
N LEU A 174 -31.23 18.31 36.98
CA LEU A 174 -30.00 18.86 36.37
C LEU A 174 -30.12 18.97 34.85
N LEU A 175 -30.65 17.95 34.21
CA LEU A 175 -30.91 18.00 32.74
C LEU A 175 -31.89 19.13 32.40
N ALA A 176 -32.93 19.32 33.17
CA ALA A 176 -33.88 20.43 32.97
C ALA A 176 -33.20 21.81 33.17
N GLN A 177 -32.37 21.97 34.19
CA GLN A 177 -31.58 23.20 34.39
C GLN A 177 -30.67 23.49 33.19
N LEU A 178 -29.97 22.47 32.70
CA LEU A 178 -29.08 22.59 31.55
C LEU A 178 -29.84 22.94 30.25
N LYS A 179 -30.99 22.31 30.00
CA LYS A 179 -31.86 22.65 28.88
C LYS A 179 -32.42 24.09 28.99
N ASN A 180 -32.51 24.63 30.18
CA ASN A 180 -32.90 26.02 30.45
C ASN A 180 -31.72 27.00 30.47
N GLY A 181 -30.53 26.58 30.08
CA GLY A 181 -29.38 27.45 29.88
C GLY A 181 -28.41 27.56 31.07
N ALA A 182 -28.51 26.70 32.08
CA ALA A 182 -27.51 26.64 33.15
C ALA A 182 -26.12 26.28 32.59
N ASP A 183 -25.07 26.79 33.26
CA ASP A 183 -23.70 26.50 32.85
C ASP A 183 -23.35 25.03 33.12
N PHE A 184 -23.08 24.30 32.03
CA PHE A 184 -22.76 22.88 32.13
C PHE A 184 -21.46 22.62 32.86
N ALA A 185 -20.43 23.45 32.65
CA ALA A 185 -19.13 23.24 33.24
C ALA A 185 -19.16 23.45 34.75
N GLU A 186 -19.90 24.43 35.23
CA GLU A 186 -20.07 24.67 36.66
C GLU A 186 -20.87 23.55 37.33
N LEU A 187 -21.96 23.08 36.67
CA LEU A 187 -22.70 21.93 37.19
C LEU A 187 -21.90 20.65 37.17
N ALA A 188 -21.08 20.43 36.14
CA ALA A 188 -20.21 19.26 36.07
C ALA A 188 -19.15 19.26 37.17
N LYS A 189 -18.53 20.41 37.45
CA LYS A 189 -17.58 20.54 38.59
C LYS A 189 -18.23 20.32 39.96
N ALA A 190 -19.45 20.74 40.11
CA ALA A 190 -20.17 20.66 41.39
C ALA A 190 -20.78 19.28 41.66
N GLU A 191 -21.32 18.63 40.63
CA GLU A 191 -22.22 17.49 40.77
C GLU A 191 -21.68 16.19 40.21
N SER A 192 -20.70 16.25 39.26
CA SER A 192 -20.17 15.05 38.63
C SER A 192 -19.17 14.32 39.51
N VAL A 193 -19.34 13.01 39.63
CA VAL A 193 -18.41 12.13 40.36
C VAL A 193 -17.31 11.55 39.44
N ASP A 194 -17.28 11.91 38.16
CA ASP A 194 -16.20 11.48 37.27
C ASP A 194 -14.92 12.30 37.50
N PRO A 195 -13.88 11.72 38.16
CA PRO A 195 -12.67 12.46 38.47
C PRO A 195 -11.87 12.88 37.23
N GLY A 196 -12.10 12.20 36.11
CA GLY A 196 -11.41 12.43 34.86
C GLY A 196 -11.91 13.67 34.11
N SER A 197 -13.21 13.93 34.11
CA SER A 197 -13.82 15.04 33.37
C SER A 197 -14.41 16.15 34.21
N ALA A 198 -14.88 15.88 35.45
CA ALA A 198 -15.52 16.88 36.29
C ALA A 198 -14.68 18.16 36.46
N PRO A 199 -13.35 18.11 36.77
CA PRO A 199 -12.53 19.33 36.92
C PRO A 199 -12.42 20.14 35.61
N ARG A 200 -12.62 19.47 34.45
CA ARG A 200 -12.63 20.11 33.13
C ARG A 200 -14.02 20.47 32.64
N GLY A 201 -15.00 20.60 33.56
CA GLY A 201 -16.39 20.93 33.21
C GLY A 201 -17.10 19.80 32.46
N GLY A 202 -16.72 18.56 32.71
CA GLY A 202 -17.31 17.37 32.14
C GLY A 202 -16.77 17.01 30.74
N ASP A 203 -15.77 17.75 30.17
CA ASP A 203 -15.25 17.54 28.82
C ASP A 203 -14.50 16.21 28.70
N LEU A 204 -14.97 15.36 27.81
CA LEU A 204 -14.40 14.06 27.50
C LEU A 204 -13.41 14.10 26.30
N GLY A 205 -13.32 15.25 25.59
CA GLY A 205 -12.56 15.38 24.37
C GLY A 205 -13.24 14.70 23.20
N GLN A 206 -12.47 14.49 22.14
CA GLN A 206 -12.91 13.76 20.95
C GLN A 206 -12.69 12.25 21.10
N PHE A 207 -13.68 11.48 20.68
CA PHE A 207 -13.58 10.02 20.67
C PHE A 207 -14.45 9.40 19.57
N GLY A 208 -14.01 8.26 19.04
CA GLY A 208 -14.73 7.42 18.11
C GLY A 208 -15.50 6.31 18.81
N ARG A 209 -16.21 5.48 18.03
CA ARG A 209 -16.92 4.30 18.53
C ARG A 209 -15.96 3.28 19.17
N GLY A 210 -16.46 2.50 20.12
CA GLY A 210 -15.70 1.50 20.88
C GLY A 210 -14.81 2.07 21.99
N LYS A 211 -14.94 3.36 22.32
CA LYS A 211 -14.16 4.02 23.37
C LYS A 211 -14.94 4.24 24.68
N MET A 212 -16.26 4.23 24.62
CA MET A 212 -17.14 4.45 25.76
C MET A 212 -17.97 3.17 26.02
N VAL A 213 -18.62 3.12 27.21
CA VAL A 213 -19.56 2.02 27.50
C VAL A 213 -20.73 2.06 26.51
N PRO A 214 -21.30 0.89 26.12
CA PRO A 214 -22.25 0.80 25.02
C PRO A 214 -23.46 1.72 25.13
N GLU A 215 -23.99 1.88 26.34
CA GLU A 215 -25.18 2.72 26.60
C GLU A 215 -24.88 4.20 26.38
N PHE A 216 -23.71 4.67 26.86
CA PHE A 216 -23.23 6.02 26.65
C PHE A 216 -22.96 6.27 25.15
N GLU A 217 -22.24 5.36 24.51
CA GLU A 217 -21.90 5.46 23.09
C GLU A 217 -23.15 5.55 22.23
N LYS A 218 -24.10 4.64 22.43
CA LYS A 218 -25.37 4.65 21.70
C LYS A 218 -26.10 5.99 21.85
N ALA A 219 -26.12 6.55 23.04
CA ALA A 219 -26.83 7.81 23.30
C ALA A 219 -26.14 9.01 22.65
N VAL A 220 -24.80 9.14 22.80
CA VAL A 220 -24.08 10.30 22.28
C VAL A 220 -24.04 10.31 20.75
N PHE A 221 -23.87 9.13 20.11
CA PHE A 221 -23.86 9.03 18.64
C PHE A 221 -25.27 9.13 18.01
N ALA A 222 -26.33 9.09 18.80
CA ALA A 222 -27.69 9.39 18.36
C ALA A 222 -28.00 10.90 18.31
N LEU A 223 -27.19 11.75 18.96
CA LEU A 223 -27.37 13.20 18.95
C LEU A 223 -26.90 13.77 17.60
N GLU A 224 -27.67 14.68 17.04
CA GLU A 224 -27.42 15.20 15.68
C GLU A 224 -26.65 16.52 15.67
N LYS A 225 -26.98 17.42 16.60
CA LYS A 225 -26.49 18.81 16.55
C LYS A 225 -25.66 19.16 17.78
N PRO A 226 -24.58 19.93 17.62
CA PRO A 226 -23.89 20.52 18.76
C PRO A 226 -24.88 21.27 19.67
N GLY A 227 -24.77 21.00 20.97
CA GLY A 227 -25.68 21.51 21.99
C GLY A 227 -26.82 20.57 22.37
N ASP A 228 -27.11 19.54 21.60
CA ASP A 228 -28.13 18.53 21.90
C ASP A 228 -27.78 17.75 23.19
N PHE A 229 -28.81 17.40 23.93
CA PHE A 229 -28.70 16.54 25.10
C PHE A 229 -29.34 15.20 24.88
N ALA A 230 -28.70 14.13 25.31
CA ALA A 230 -29.36 12.85 25.46
C ALA A 230 -30.33 12.87 26.65
N ASP A 231 -31.30 11.96 26.63
CA ASP A 231 -32.03 11.63 27.85
C ASP A 231 -31.02 11.04 28.88
N VAL A 232 -31.43 11.02 30.17
CA VAL A 232 -30.56 10.47 31.21
C VAL A 232 -30.21 9.01 30.89
N VAL A 233 -28.91 8.74 30.71
CA VAL A 233 -28.38 7.43 30.31
C VAL A 233 -27.91 6.66 31.53
N GLU A 234 -28.39 5.44 31.68
CA GLU A 234 -27.94 4.54 32.72
C GLU A 234 -26.84 3.63 32.21
N SER A 235 -25.72 3.52 32.96
CA SER A 235 -24.63 2.56 32.70
C SER A 235 -24.21 1.84 33.99
N GLN A 236 -23.19 0.99 33.89
CA GLN A 236 -22.61 0.36 35.09
C GLN A 236 -22.02 1.36 36.09
N PHE A 237 -21.65 2.56 35.65
CA PHE A 237 -21.06 3.61 36.50
C PHE A 237 -22.08 4.50 37.23
N GLY A 238 -23.32 4.51 36.75
CA GLY A 238 -24.38 5.36 37.28
C GLY A 238 -25.22 6.00 36.18
N LEU A 239 -25.70 7.20 36.46
CA LEU A 239 -26.52 8.01 35.54
C LEU A 239 -25.67 9.10 34.89
N HIS A 240 -25.76 9.21 33.58
CA HIS A 240 -25.06 10.20 32.79
C HIS A 240 -26.01 11.22 32.19
N ILE A 241 -25.67 12.49 32.33
CA ILE A 241 -26.23 13.57 31.53
C ILE A 241 -25.21 13.92 30.48
N ILE A 242 -25.55 13.77 29.18
CA ILE A 242 -24.61 13.85 28.06
C ILE A 242 -25.02 15.00 27.16
N GLN A 243 -24.07 15.83 26.75
CA GLN A 243 -24.26 16.86 25.74
C GLN A 243 -23.23 16.69 24.61
N LEU A 244 -23.71 16.72 23.39
CA LEU A 244 -22.87 16.78 22.22
C LEU A 244 -22.28 18.18 22.06
N GLN A 245 -20.95 18.26 21.88
CA GLN A 245 -20.24 19.52 21.61
C GLN A 245 -19.90 19.68 20.14
N GLU A 246 -19.49 18.58 19.49
CA GLU A 246 -19.09 18.55 18.09
C GLU A 246 -19.33 17.15 17.51
N ARG A 247 -19.70 17.10 16.24
CA ARG A 247 -19.79 15.88 15.46
C ARG A 247 -18.86 15.97 14.27
N ILE A 248 -17.93 15.06 14.20
CA ILE A 248 -16.94 14.95 13.10
C ILE A 248 -17.39 13.77 12.25
N PRO A 249 -17.94 14.04 11.06
CA PRO A 249 -18.47 12.99 10.22
C PRO A 249 -17.37 12.06 9.73
N GLU A 250 -17.75 10.82 9.41
CA GLU A 250 -16.91 9.88 8.72
C GLU A 250 -16.47 10.48 7.37
N LYS A 251 -15.19 10.34 7.06
CA LYS A 251 -14.64 10.68 5.75
C LYS A 251 -14.25 9.41 5.02
N ILE A 252 -14.90 9.18 3.89
CA ILE A 252 -14.65 8.04 3.01
C ILE A 252 -13.92 8.55 1.77
N LEU A 253 -12.81 7.90 1.41
CA LEU A 253 -12.12 8.16 0.16
C LEU A 253 -13.04 7.83 -1.01
N SER A 254 -13.16 8.74 -1.95
CA SER A 254 -13.94 8.53 -3.17
C SER A 254 -13.27 7.48 -4.08
N PHE A 255 -14.06 6.88 -4.97
CA PHE A 255 -13.48 5.96 -5.97
C PHE A 255 -12.39 6.63 -6.81
N GLY A 256 -12.55 7.91 -7.15
CA GLY A 256 -11.53 8.65 -7.92
C GLY A 256 -10.19 8.76 -7.21
N GLU A 257 -10.19 8.86 -5.86
CA GLU A 257 -8.95 8.94 -5.08
C GLU A 257 -8.22 7.60 -4.97
N VAL A 258 -8.93 6.47 -5.14
CA VAL A 258 -8.36 5.12 -4.96
C VAL A 258 -8.34 4.30 -6.26
N SER A 259 -8.89 4.82 -7.35
CA SER A 259 -9.07 4.09 -8.62
C SER A 259 -7.77 3.54 -9.19
N ASP A 260 -6.72 4.36 -9.24
CA ASP A 260 -5.43 3.95 -9.81
C ASP A 260 -4.78 2.83 -8.99
N MET A 261 -4.86 2.92 -7.67
CA MET A 261 -4.39 1.87 -6.76
C MET A 261 -5.18 0.56 -6.98
N LEU A 262 -6.49 0.64 -7.11
CA LEU A 262 -7.33 -0.53 -7.33
C LEU A 262 -7.14 -1.15 -8.70
N VAL A 263 -6.95 -0.35 -9.74
CA VAL A 263 -6.59 -0.85 -11.08
C VAL A 263 -5.25 -1.58 -11.03
N ALA A 264 -4.25 -1.02 -10.36
CA ALA A 264 -2.96 -1.69 -10.17
C ALA A 264 -3.10 -3.01 -9.39
N GLU A 265 -3.96 -3.07 -8.35
CA GLU A 265 -4.27 -4.29 -7.60
C GLU A 265 -4.90 -5.36 -8.50
N VAL A 266 -5.86 -4.98 -9.35
CA VAL A 266 -6.49 -5.88 -10.34
C VAL A 266 -5.47 -6.46 -11.31
N GLN A 267 -4.59 -5.61 -11.86
CA GLN A 267 -3.53 -6.03 -12.79
C GLN A 267 -2.52 -6.97 -12.10
N ALA A 268 -2.05 -6.61 -10.91
CA ALA A 268 -1.11 -7.41 -10.14
C ALA A 268 -1.69 -8.80 -9.79
N LYS A 269 -2.96 -8.85 -9.38
CA LYS A 269 -3.65 -10.10 -9.10
C LYS A 269 -3.74 -10.98 -10.34
N LYS A 270 -4.07 -10.40 -11.49
CA LYS A 270 -4.17 -11.14 -12.76
C LYS A 270 -2.84 -11.70 -13.22
N ALA A 271 -1.78 -10.91 -13.12
CA ALA A 271 -0.41 -11.35 -13.40
C ALA A 271 -0.01 -12.51 -12.48
N GLN A 272 -0.29 -12.40 -11.17
CA GLN A 272 -0.01 -13.46 -10.21
C GLN A 272 -0.77 -14.75 -10.53
N GLU A 273 -2.06 -14.66 -10.87
CA GLU A 273 -2.87 -15.82 -11.28
C GLU A 273 -2.26 -16.50 -12.52
N GLY A 274 -1.87 -15.72 -13.53
CA GLY A 274 -1.22 -16.22 -14.73
C GLY A 274 0.09 -16.97 -14.44
N ARG A 275 0.94 -16.39 -13.58
CA ARG A 275 2.20 -17.02 -13.14
C ARG A 275 1.97 -18.33 -12.40
N LEU A 276 0.99 -18.37 -11.49
CA LEU A 276 0.67 -19.56 -10.73
C LEU A 276 0.15 -20.67 -11.63
N GLN A 277 -0.79 -20.36 -12.52
CA GLN A 277 -1.33 -21.34 -13.48
C GLN A 277 -0.24 -21.94 -14.35
N GLU A 278 0.69 -21.13 -14.83
CA GLU A 278 1.79 -21.62 -15.67
C GLU A 278 2.79 -22.46 -14.87
N ALA A 279 3.12 -22.01 -13.65
CA ALA A 279 3.98 -22.78 -12.76
C ALA A 279 3.37 -24.15 -12.41
N ASP A 280 2.07 -24.24 -12.20
CA ASP A 280 1.39 -25.48 -11.88
C ASP A 280 1.37 -26.44 -13.08
N LYS A 281 1.16 -25.94 -14.30
CA LYS A 281 1.29 -26.76 -15.52
C LYS A 281 2.70 -27.35 -15.66
N ILE A 282 3.72 -26.54 -15.42
CA ILE A 282 5.13 -26.98 -15.50
C ILE A 282 5.42 -28.03 -14.43
N ARG A 283 4.97 -27.80 -13.18
CA ARG A 283 5.14 -28.77 -12.09
C ARG A 283 4.42 -30.09 -12.35
N ALA A 284 3.21 -30.03 -12.88
CA ALA A 284 2.44 -31.23 -13.23
C ALA A 284 3.10 -32.12 -14.31
N ALA A 285 3.98 -31.52 -15.12
CA ALA A 285 4.76 -32.23 -16.14
C ALA A 285 6.12 -32.73 -15.64
N SER A 286 6.43 -32.62 -14.33
CA SER A 286 7.71 -33.01 -13.74
C SER A 286 7.55 -34.16 -12.74
N GLU A 287 8.56 -35.00 -12.62
CA GLU A 287 8.60 -36.08 -11.65
C GLU A 287 9.91 -36.05 -10.85
N PHE A 288 9.80 -36.34 -9.56
CA PHE A 288 10.98 -36.45 -8.69
C PHE A 288 11.67 -37.82 -8.88
N ASN A 289 13.00 -37.82 -8.95
CA ASN A 289 13.76 -39.05 -8.78
C ASN A 289 13.85 -39.37 -7.27
N GLU A 290 12.83 -40.06 -6.74
CA GLU A 290 12.69 -40.35 -5.31
C GLU A 290 13.89 -41.12 -4.75
N LYS A 291 14.46 -42.04 -5.53
CA LYS A 291 15.65 -42.80 -5.12
C LYS A 291 16.87 -41.90 -4.92
N ALA A 292 17.11 -40.99 -5.84
CA ALA A 292 18.22 -40.03 -5.75
C ALA A 292 17.99 -39.05 -4.60
N LEU A 293 16.75 -38.57 -4.42
CA LEU A 293 16.38 -37.68 -3.33
C LEU A 293 16.62 -38.34 -1.97
N GLN A 294 16.16 -39.57 -1.77
CA GLN A 294 16.38 -40.31 -0.53
C GLN A 294 17.87 -40.59 -0.25
N THR A 295 18.64 -40.86 -1.28
CA THR A 295 20.09 -41.02 -1.16
C THR A 295 20.75 -39.74 -0.68
N LEU A 296 20.37 -38.59 -1.27
CA LEU A 296 20.89 -37.28 -0.87
C LEU A 296 20.51 -36.92 0.57
N LEU A 297 19.27 -37.19 0.97
CA LEU A 297 18.78 -36.94 2.33
C LEU A 297 19.55 -37.76 3.37
N LYS A 298 19.77 -39.06 3.11
CA LYS A 298 20.54 -39.92 4.00
C LYS A 298 22.00 -39.48 4.13
N ALA A 299 22.66 -39.16 3.02
CA ALA A 299 24.03 -38.70 3.03
C ALA A 299 24.25 -37.40 3.82
N ASN A 300 23.26 -36.57 3.93
CA ASN A 300 23.35 -35.27 4.64
C ASN A 300 22.73 -35.28 6.04
N ALA A 301 21.98 -36.29 6.43
CA ALA A 301 21.36 -36.39 7.75
C ALA A 301 22.42 -36.46 8.88
N GLU A 302 23.54 -37.10 8.61
CA GLU A 302 24.65 -37.22 9.55
C GLU A 302 25.48 -35.94 9.67
N LEU A 303 25.46 -35.07 8.66
CA LEU A 303 26.19 -33.81 8.62
C LEU A 303 25.38 -32.62 9.21
N ALA A 304 24.08 -32.78 9.34
CA ALA A 304 23.22 -31.73 9.92
C ALA A 304 23.46 -31.68 11.45
N PRO A 305 23.84 -30.53 12.03
CA PRO A 305 23.88 -30.40 13.48
C PRO A 305 22.48 -30.69 14.01
N ALA A 306 22.40 -31.48 15.10
CA ALA A 306 21.13 -31.82 15.75
C ALA A 306 20.33 -30.51 15.92
N ALA A 307 19.19 -30.42 15.25
CA ALA A 307 18.33 -29.25 15.34
C ALA A 307 18.03 -29.00 16.81
N ALA A 308 18.39 -27.83 17.31
CA ALA A 308 17.98 -27.41 18.64
C ALA A 308 16.46 -27.56 18.72
N LYS A 309 15.98 -28.42 19.61
CA LYS A 309 14.54 -28.57 19.84
C LYS A 309 13.96 -27.21 20.22
N PRO A 310 12.81 -26.84 19.70
CA PRO A 310 12.13 -25.59 20.01
C PRO A 310 11.80 -25.48 21.50
#